data_9942533b9c68fdb00e1ddfdbacbc0d4d
#
_entry.id   9942533b9c68fdb00e1ddfdbacbc0d4d
#
_cell.length_a   1.000
_cell.length_b   1.000
_cell.length_c   1.000
_cell.angle_alpha   90.00
_cell.angle_beta   90.00
_cell.angle_gamma   90.00
#
_symmetry.space_group_name_H-M   'P 1'
#
loop_
_entity.id
_entity.type
_entity.pdbx_description
1 polymer ?
#
loop_
_entity_poly.entity_id
_entity_poly.type
_entity_poly.pdbx_seq_one_letter_code
_entity_poly.pdbx_strand_id
1 'polypeptide(L)'
;MAELPRIRDASFRATGREQDKQKEIAFFDRHAEEDEYDVFTPASSARLIDAAVRLIGLAPPAKMIDLGCGSGAFTHLLQRAGYACVGLDISGKLLRLARHRHPTIEFVQGDIEHLPFADGSFDGALLSGVVHHLPDPSRCAAETFRILRSHGRFVAFDPNRMNPFMWLYRDPSSLFYSSVGVTANERPVLAREVTAVFERAGFKVSSQFLAGLAYRYVASSRARHLLPIYNLIDAGVFSLPVMARFRPFVLTAGAK
;
A
#
# COMPACT_ATOMS: atom_id res chain seq x y z
N MET A 1 32.17 24.65 11.63
CA MET A 1 31.00 23.73 11.63
C MET A 1 30.06 24.24 10.53
N ALA A 2 30.05 23.58 9.37
CA ALA A 2 29.18 23.94 8.27
C ALA A 2 27.77 23.35 8.53
N GLU A 3 26.74 24.19 8.59
CA GLU A 3 25.34 23.76 8.66
C GLU A 3 25.00 22.94 7.41
N LEU A 4 24.59 21.69 7.63
CA LEU A 4 24.00 20.86 6.59
C LEU A 4 22.72 21.54 6.06
N PRO A 5 22.50 21.61 4.74
CA PRO A 5 21.33 22.23 4.19
C PRO A 5 20.08 21.52 4.73
N ARG A 6 19.18 22.26 5.36
CA ARG A 6 17.86 21.80 5.79
C ARG A 6 17.13 21.28 4.55
N ILE A 7 16.93 19.96 4.47
CA ILE A 7 16.04 19.34 3.49
C ILE A 7 14.68 20.01 3.68
N ARG A 8 14.26 20.81 2.71
CA ARG A 8 12.95 21.46 2.73
C ARG A 8 11.90 20.39 2.93
N ASP A 9 11.08 20.59 3.95
CA ASP A 9 9.94 19.77 4.35
C ASP A 9 9.03 19.47 3.15
N ALA A 10 9.22 18.31 2.52
CA ALA A 10 8.28 17.74 1.57
C ALA A 10 7.29 16.83 2.34
N SER A 11 6.82 17.33 3.49
CA SER A 11 5.73 16.71 4.22
C SER A 11 4.50 16.58 3.33
N PHE A 12 3.60 15.64 3.61
CA PHE A 12 2.20 15.69 3.16
C PHE A 12 1.64 17.05 3.60
N ARG A 13 2.02 18.11 2.90
CA ARG A 13 1.39 19.39 3.08
C ARG A 13 0.01 19.21 2.50
N ALA A 14 -0.98 19.60 3.27
CA ALA A 14 -2.31 19.86 2.75
C ALA A 14 -2.14 20.76 1.51
N THR A 15 -1.97 20.16 0.34
CA THR A 15 -1.73 20.88 -0.91
C THR A 15 -3.02 21.50 -1.43
N GLY A 16 -4.13 21.32 -0.69
CA GLY A 16 -5.47 21.67 -1.14
C GLY A 16 -5.91 20.93 -2.42
N ARG A 17 -5.11 19.96 -2.87
CA ARG A 17 -5.47 19.13 -4.02
C ARG A 17 -6.27 17.94 -3.54
N GLU A 18 -7.54 17.92 -3.88
CA GLU A 18 -8.36 16.71 -3.80
C GLU A 18 -7.90 15.70 -4.85
N GLN A 19 -7.97 14.42 -4.51
CA GLN A 19 -7.74 13.34 -5.46
C GLN A 19 -8.82 13.37 -6.55
N ASP A 20 -8.41 13.34 -7.80
CA ASP A 20 -9.33 13.13 -8.92
C ASP A 20 -9.73 11.65 -8.98
N LYS A 21 -10.75 11.29 -8.19
CA LYS A 21 -11.20 9.91 -8.05
C LYS A 21 -11.72 9.30 -9.36
N GLN A 22 -12.25 10.11 -10.27
CA GLN A 22 -12.70 9.60 -11.57
C GLN A 22 -11.51 9.15 -12.43
N LYS A 23 -10.41 9.90 -12.39
CA LYS A 23 -9.18 9.49 -13.09
C LYS A 23 -8.53 8.26 -12.45
N GLU A 24 -8.54 8.14 -11.12
CA GLU A 24 -8.07 6.94 -10.42
C GLU A 24 -8.90 5.72 -10.82
N ILE A 25 -10.24 5.81 -10.77
CA ILE A 25 -11.14 4.73 -11.19
C ILE A 25 -10.87 4.34 -12.66
N ALA A 26 -10.79 5.31 -13.57
CA ALA A 26 -10.55 5.04 -14.98
C ALA A 26 -9.19 4.37 -15.24
N PHE A 27 -8.16 4.73 -14.46
CA PHE A 27 -6.85 4.11 -14.52
C PHE A 27 -6.92 2.64 -14.10
N PHE A 28 -7.44 2.34 -12.91
CA PHE A 28 -7.53 0.99 -12.39
C PHE A 28 -8.51 0.10 -13.17
N ASP A 29 -9.60 0.67 -13.65
CA ASP A 29 -10.54 -0.03 -14.53
C ASP A 29 -9.89 -0.52 -15.83
N ARG A 30 -8.96 0.27 -16.40
CA ARG A 30 -8.20 -0.14 -17.60
C ARG A 30 -7.23 -1.27 -17.28
N HIS A 31 -6.50 -1.17 -16.17
CA HIS A 31 -5.55 -2.22 -15.76
C HIS A 31 -6.24 -3.55 -15.43
N ALA A 32 -7.50 -3.50 -14.95
CA ALA A 32 -8.31 -4.69 -14.74
C ALA A 32 -8.62 -5.43 -16.06
N GLU A 33 -8.79 -4.71 -17.18
CA GLU A 33 -9.04 -5.30 -18.51
C GLU A 33 -7.78 -5.94 -19.11
N GLU A 34 -6.60 -5.41 -18.79
CA GLU A 34 -5.32 -5.85 -19.35
C GLU A 34 -4.68 -7.00 -18.56
N ASP A 35 -5.29 -7.47 -17.45
CA ASP A 35 -4.75 -8.47 -16.49
C ASP A 35 -3.33 -8.12 -15.96
N GLU A 36 -3.00 -6.84 -15.94
CA GLU A 36 -1.68 -6.32 -15.58
C GLU A 36 -1.62 -5.74 -14.15
N TYR A 37 -2.59 -6.08 -13.31
CA TYR A 37 -2.75 -5.45 -11.98
C TYR A 37 -1.85 -6.07 -10.90
N ASP A 38 -1.71 -7.39 -10.86
CA ASP A 38 -0.94 -8.08 -9.83
C ASP A 38 0.58 -8.01 -10.14
N VAL A 39 1.25 -7.00 -9.60
CA VAL A 39 2.66 -6.70 -9.95
C VAL A 39 3.68 -7.62 -9.31
N PHE A 40 3.35 -8.32 -8.22
CA PHE A 40 4.24 -9.22 -7.53
C PHE A 40 4.11 -10.68 -7.99
N THR A 41 5.18 -11.45 -7.81
CA THR A 41 5.08 -12.92 -7.91
C THR A 41 4.23 -13.48 -6.77
N PRO A 42 3.57 -14.65 -6.94
CA PRO A 42 2.79 -15.27 -5.87
C PRO A 42 3.58 -15.47 -4.57
N ALA A 43 4.86 -15.85 -4.67
CA ALA A 43 5.74 -16.01 -3.51
C ALA A 43 5.99 -14.69 -2.79
N SER A 44 6.16 -13.58 -3.55
CA SER A 44 6.34 -12.25 -2.97
C SER A 44 5.07 -11.73 -2.30
N SER A 45 3.90 -11.97 -2.91
CA SER A 45 2.61 -11.63 -2.30
C SER A 45 2.39 -12.37 -0.99
N ALA A 46 2.68 -13.68 -0.94
CA ALA A 46 2.61 -14.48 0.28
C ALA A 46 3.56 -13.93 1.35
N ARG A 47 4.82 -13.65 1.00
CA ARG A 47 5.82 -13.07 1.92
C ARG A 47 5.39 -11.71 2.48
N LEU A 48 4.78 -10.85 1.66
CA LEU A 48 4.27 -9.56 2.08
C LEU A 48 3.14 -9.73 3.11
N ILE A 49 2.17 -10.62 2.81
CA ILE A 49 1.06 -10.90 3.72
C ILE A 49 1.56 -11.56 5.01
N ASP A 50 2.51 -12.48 4.96
CA ASP A 50 3.12 -13.06 6.17
C ASP A 50 3.77 -11.98 7.06
N ALA A 51 4.43 -11.00 6.45
CA ALA A 51 5.00 -9.88 7.19
C ALA A 51 3.91 -8.98 7.79
N ALA A 52 2.85 -8.68 7.04
CA ALA A 52 1.70 -7.89 7.50
C ALA A 52 0.95 -8.58 8.64
N VAL A 53 0.69 -9.87 8.53
CA VAL A 53 0.02 -10.68 9.57
C VAL A 53 0.82 -10.71 10.87
N ARG A 54 2.15 -10.88 10.78
CA ARG A 54 3.01 -10.80 11.98
C ARG A 54 2.95 -9.44 12.66
N LEU A 55 2.89 -8.34 11.88
CA LEU A 55 2.81 -6.98 12.43
C LEU A 55 1.44 -6.66 13.02
N ILE A 56 0.37 -7.13 12.36
CA ILE A 56 -0.99 -7.01 12.88
C ILE A 56 -1.14 -7.76 14.21
N GLY A 57 -0.56 -8.97 14.31
CA GLY A 57 -0.53 -9.73 15.57
C GLY A 57 -1.91 -10.07 16.12
N LEU A 58 -2.94 -10.14 15.29
CA LEU A 58 -4.28 -10.63 15.64
C LEU A 58 -4.37 -12.12 15.34
N ALA A 59 -5.05 -12.85 16.20
CA ALA A 59 -5.29 -14.28 15.98
C ALA A 59 -6.53 -14.49 15.09
N PRO A 60 -6.49 -15.45 14.14
CA PRO A 60 -7.71 -15.89 13.47
C PRO A 60 -8.74 -16.47 14.45
N PRO A 61 -10.05 -16.29 14.20
CA PRO A 61 -10.67 -15.74 12.98
C PRO A 61 -11.01 -14.23 13.07
N ALA A 62 -10.07 -13.37 13.50
CA ALA A 62 -10.32 -11.95 13.59
C ALA A 62 -10.91 -11.38 12.28
N LYS A 63 -11.83 -10.41 12.39
CA LYS A 63 -12.50 -9.79 11.25
C LYS A 63 -11.63 -8.69 10.66
N MET A 64 -11.14 -8.91 9.44
CA MET A 64 -10.23 -8.02 8.72
C MET A 64 -10.92 -7.31 7.57
N ILE A 65 -10.52 -6.08 7.31
CA ILE A 65 -10.82 -5.38 6.06
C ILE A 65 -9.55 -5.15 5.27
N ASP A 66 -9.61 -5.34 3.95
CA ASP A 66 -8.56 -5.02 3.00
C ASP A 66 -8.98 -3.78 2.21
N LEU A 67 -8.36 -2.64 2.48
CA LEU A 67 -8.64 -1.33 1.89
C LEU A 67 -7.73 -1.12 0.67
N GLY A 68 -8.35 -0.88 -0.49
CA GLY A 68 -7.67 -0.89 -1.78
C GLY A 68 -7.35 -2.32 -2.23
N CYS A 69 -8.31 -3.24 -2.09
CA CYS A 69 -8.10 -4.68 -2.29
C CYS A 69 -7.82 -5.08 -3.74
N GLY A 70 -8.10 -4.21 -4.72
CA GLY A 70 -7.90 -4.44 -6.14
C GLY A 70 -8.52 -5.75 -6.64
N SER A 71 -7.69 -6.64 -7.18
CA SER A 71 -8.06 -7.97 -7.68
C SER A 71 -8.45 -8.98 -6.59
N GLY A 72 -8.34 -8.61 -5.31
CA GLY A 72 -8.62 -9.47 -4.17
C GLY A 72 -7.47 -10.43 -3.79
N ALA A 73 -6.32 -10.32 -4.44
CA ALA A 73 -5.21 -11.27 -4.24
C ALA A 73 -4.72 -11.29 -2.78
N PHE A 74 -4.54 -10.13 -2.15
CA PHE A 74 -4.12 -10.04 -0.74
C PHE A 74 -5.26 -10.40 0.22
N THR A 75 -6.49 -9.99 -0.08
CA THR A 75 -7.68 -10.40 0.69
C THR A 75 -7.81 -11.93 0.76
N HIS A 76 -7.58 -12.60 -0.38
CA HIS A 76 -7.58 -14.07 -0.43
C HIS A 76 -6.46 -14.70 0.41
N LEU A 77 -5.26 -14.13 0.40
CA LEU A 77 -4.16 -14.61 1.24
C LEU A 77 -4.46 -14.44 2.73
N LEU A 78 -5.09 -13.33 3.14
CA LEU A 78 -5.58 -13.15 4.51
C LEU A 78 -6.66 -14.21 4.86
N GLN A 79 -7.61 -14.47 3.97
CA GLN A 79 -8.63 -15.50 4.17
C GLN A 79 -7.97 -16.89 4.34
N ARG A 80 -6.97 -17.21 3.52
CA ARG A 80 -6.20 -18.46 3.65
C ARG A 80 -5.41 -18.55 4.95
N ALA A 81 -5.02 -17.43 5.52
CA ALA A 81 -4.41 -17.36 6.86
C ALA A 81 -5.44 -17.52 7.99
N GLY A 82 -6.73 -17.73 7.67
CA GLY A 82 -7.80 -18.01 8.62
C GLY A 82 -8.59 -16.79 9.09
N TYR A 83 -8.38 -15.61 8.53
CA TYR A 83 -9.14 -14.41 8.89
C TYR A 83 -10.50 -14.34 8.18
N ALA A 84 -11.48 -13.72 8.85
CA ALA A 84 -12.75 -13.35 8.22
C ALA A 84 -12.57 -12.02 7.48
N CYS A 85 -12.54 -12.06 6.14
CA CYS A 85 -12.12 -10.90 5.32
C CYS A 85 -13.26 -10.26 4.54
N VAL A 86 -13.20 -8.93 4.45
CA VAL A 86 -13.95 -8.10 3.49
C VAL A 86 -12.93 -7.29 2.69
N GLY A 87 -13.08 -7.23 1.36
CA GLY A 87 -12.28 -6.36 0.50
C GLY A 87 -13.06 -5.10 0.12
N LEU A 88 -12.40 -3.93 0.09
CA LEU A 88 -12.98 -2.69 -0.40
C LEU A 88 -12.05 -2.06 -1.44
N ASP A 89 -12.63 -1.63 -2.58
CA ASP A 89 -11.91 -0.89 -3.62
C ASP A 89 -12.82 0.13 -4.29
N ILE A 90 -12.24 1.17 -4.88
CA ILE A 90 -12.98 2.19 -5.61
C ILE A 90 -13.34 1.73 -7.02
N SER A 91 -12.54 0.84 -7.63
CA SER A 91 -12.73 0.33 -8.99
C SER A 91 -13.77 -0.80 -9.04
N GLY A 92 -14.89 -0.53 -9.69
CA GLY A 92 -15.91 -1.56 -9.91
C GLY A 92 -15.45 -2.70 -10.82
N LYS A 93 -14.51 -2.46 -11.75
CA LYS A 93 -13.98 -3.52 -12.63
C LYS A 93 -13.03 -4.45 -11.88
N LEU A 94 -12.13 -3.91 -11.06
CA LEU A 94 -11.28 -4.73 -10.18
C LEU A 94 -12.11 -5.59 -9.24
N LEU A 95 -13.17 -5.03 -8.65
CA LEU A 95 -14.06 -5.81 -7.79
C LEU A 95 -14.85 -6.91 -8.52
N ARG A 96 -15.20 -6.72 -9.80
CA ARG A 96 -15.76 -7.82 -10.61
C ARG A 96 -14.75 -8.94 -10.80
N LEU A 97 -13.49 -8.60 -11.08
CA LEU A 97 -12.39 -9.56 -11.17
C LEU A 97 -12.17 -10.29 -9.83
N ALA A 98 -12.14 -9.54 -8.72
CA ALA A 98 -11.99 -10.09 -7.38
C ALA A 98 -13.10 -11.10 -7.04
N ARG A 99 -14.37 -10.75 -7.29
CA ARG A 99 -15.51 -11.66 -7.06
C ARG A 99 -15.47 -12.91 -7.95
N HIS A 100 -15.01 -12.77 -9.18
CA HIS A 100 -14.84 -13.91 -10.07
C HIS A 100 -13.75 -14.87 -9.59
N ARG A 101 -12.60 -14.32 -9.15
CA ARG A 101 -11.46 -15.11 -8.66
C ARG A 101 -11.70 -15.72 -7.28
N HIS A 102 -12.43 -15.00 -6.41
CA HIS A 102 -12.59 -15.32 -4.98
C HIS A 102 -14.05 -15.23 -4.54
N PRO A 103 -14.95 -16.12 -5.05
CA PRO A 103 -16.40 -16.01 -4.85
C PRO A 103 -16.88 -16.18 -3.41
N THR A 104 -16.03 -16.66 -2.52
CA THR A 104 -16.33 -16.84 -1.08
C THR A 104 -16.01 -15.60 -0.23
N ILE A 105 -15.43 -14.56 -0.83
CA ILE A 105 -15.05 -13.32 -0.15
C ILE A 105 -16.07 -12.22 -0.49
N GLU A 106 -16.47 -11.46 0.52
CA GLU A 106 -17.27 -10.26 0.33
C GLU A 106 -16.40 -9.12 -0.19
N PHE A 107 -16.83 -8.47 -1.28
CA PHE A 107 -16.17 -7.31 -1.85
C PHE A 107 -17.16 -6.14 -1.99
N VAL A 108 -16.80 -4.99 -1.43
CA VAL A 108 -17.61 -3.77 -1.37
C VAL A 108 -16.95 -2.68 -2.22
N GLN A 109 -17.73 -2.01 -3.06
CA GLN A 109 -17.25 -0.81 -3.76
C GLN A 109 -17.38 0.39 -2.82
N GLY A 110 -16.30 1.13 -2.65
CA GLY A 110 -16.28 2.29 -1.76
C GLY A 110 -15.00 3.11 -1.84
N ASP A 111 -15.08 4.26 -1.23
CA ASP A 111 -13.98 5.21 -1.11
C ASP A 111 -13.35 5.07 0.28
N ILE A 112 -12.03 4.88 0.33
CA ILE A 112 -11.30 4.74 1.61
C ILE A 112 -11.28 6.01 2.46
N GLU A 113 -11.62 7.15 1.90
CA GLU A 113 -11.81 8.40 2.64
C GLU A 113 -13.23 8.57 3.20
N HIS A 114 -14.18 7.68 2.82
CA HIS A 114 -15.57 7.66 3.30
C HIS A 114 -16.09 6.22 3.36
N LEU A 115 -15.64 5.47 4.38
CA LEU A 115 -15.93 4.04 4.47
C LEU A 115 -17.39 3.76 4.82
N PRO A 116 -18.10 2.89 4.06
CA PRO A 116 -19.51 2.58 4.26
C PRO A 116 -19.75 1.56 5.40
N PHE A 117 -18.96 1.66 6.48
CA PHE A 117 -19.04 0.75 7.61
C PHE A 117 -19.26 1.52 8.91
N ALA A 118 -19.97 0.90 9.87
CA ALA A 118 -20.15 1.46 11.19
C ALA A 118 -18.84 1.51 11.99
N ASP A 119 -18.81 2.36 13.03
CA ASP A 119 -17.70 2.43 13.97
C ASP A 119 -17.44 1.06 14.62
N GLY A 120 -16.19 0.70 14.78
CA GLY A 120 -15.81 -0.55 15.45
C GLY A 120 -16.29 -1.82 14.75
N SER A 121 -16.37 -1.83 13.42
CA SER A 121 -16.85 -2.98 12.64
C SER A 121 -15.80 -4.08 12.47
N PHE A 122 -14.51 -3.75 12.60
CA PHE A 122 -13.39 -4.65 12.28
C PHE A 122 -12.38 -4.74 13.42
N ASP A 123 -11.72 -5.89 13.52
CA ASP A 123 -10.60 -6.10 14.45
C ASP A 123 -9.29 -5.62 13.85
N GLY A 124 -9.14 -5.72 12.52
CA GLY A 124 -7.96 -5.25 11.83
C GLY A 124 -8.21 -4.74 10.41
N ALA A 125 -7.26 -3.93 9.92
CA ALA A 125 -7.26 -3.42 8.55
C ALA A 125 -5.89 -3.65 7.88
N LEU A 126 -5.92 -4.11 6.63
CA LEU A 126 -4.81 -4.03 5.70
C LEU A 126 -5.08 -2.87 4.74
N LEU A 127 -4.10 -2.00 4.50
CA LEU A 127 -4.14 -0.97 3.47
C LEU A 127 -3.19 -1.43 2.35
N SER A 128 -3.77 -1.96 1.28
CA SER A 128 -3.05 -2.71 0.26
C SER A 128 -2.45 -1.80 -0.83
N GLY A 129 -1.35 -1.12 -0.50
CA GLY A 129 -0.65 -0.27 -1.46
C GLY A 129 -1.52 0.91 -1.92
N VAL A 130 -2.19 1.58 -1.00
CA VAL A 130 -3.19 2.60 -1.32
C VAL A 130 -2.84 3.98 -0.76
N VAL A 131 -2.07 4.07 0.33
CA VAL A 131 -1.75 5.36 0.98
C VAL A 131 -0.95 6.26 0.06
N HIS A 132 -0.07 5.68 -0.76
CA HIS A 132 0.77 6.42 -1.71
C HIS A 132 0.02 7.00 -2.91
N HIS A 133 -1.25 6.66 -3.11
CA HIS A 133 -2.15 7.27 -4.11
C HIS A 133 -2.89 8.49 -3.57
N LEU A 134 -2.85 8.74 -2.27
CA LEU A 134 -3.58 9.83 -1.64
C LEU A 134 -2.72 11.09 -1.54
N PRO A 135 -3.18 12.25 -2.05
CA PRO A 135 -2.50 13.54 -1.83
C PRO A 135 -2.42 13.90 -0.35
N ASP A 136 -3.48 13.62 0.40
CA ASP A 136 -3.57 13.76 1.86
C ASP A 136 -4.27 12.52 2.45
N PRO A 137 -3.54 11.61 3.10
CA PRO A 137 -4.12 10.41 3.69
C PRO A 137 -4.81 10.62 5.05
N SER A 138 -4.98 11.85 5.51
CA SER A 138 -5.53 12.14 6.85
C SER A 138 -6.95 11.61 7.03
N ARG A 139 -7.81 11.73 6.00
CA ARG A 139 -9.18 11.18 6.04
C ARG A 139 -9.16 9.66 6.05
N CYS A 140 -8.35 9.03 5.22
CA CYS A 140 -8.16 7.57 5.21
C CYS A 140 -7.73 7.06 6.58
N ALA A 141 -6.77 7.73 7.24
CA ALA A 141 -6.32 7.36 8.58
C ALA A 141 -7.44 7.51 9.63
N ALA A 142 -8.22 8.61 9.56
CA ALA A 142 -9.36 8.84 10.47
C ALA A 142 -10.47 7.80 10.28
N GLU A 143 -10.82 7.47 9.03
CA GLU A 143 -11.81 6.44 8.72
C GLU A 143 -11.34 5.05 9.14
N THR A 144 -10.06 4.72 8.90
CA THR A 144 -9.45 3.47 9.40
C THR A 144 -9.55 3.40 10.92
N PHE A 145 -9.24 4.50 11.62
CA PHE A 145 -9.40 4.56 13.08
C PHE A 145 -10.84 4.36 13.51
N ARG A 146 -11.79 5.01 12.85
CA ARG A 146 -13.22 4.94 13.17
C ARG A 146 -13.77 3.52 13.09
N ILE A 147 -13.50 2.82 11.97
CA ILE A 147 -14.06 1.48 11.71
C ILE A 147 -13.41 0.37 12.53
N LEU A 148 -12.23 0.61 13.11
CA LEU A 148 -11.56 -0.36 13.97
C LEU A 148 -12.13 -0.32 15.40
N ARG A 149 -12.27 -1.49 16.01
CA ARG A 149 -12.65 -1.66 17.42
C ARG A 149 -11.56 -1.12 18.35
N SER A 150 -11.89 -0.95 19.63
CA SER A 150 -10.86 -0.74 20.66
C SER A 150 -9.85 -1.89 20.60
N HIS A 151 -8.56 -1.55 20.65
CA HIS A 151 -7.43 -2.48 20.42
C HIS A 151 -7.32 -3.03 18.99
N GLY A 152 -8.09 -2.53 18.05
CA GLY A 152 -7.97 -2.85 16.64
C GLY A 152 -6.62 -2.40 16.07
N ARG A 153 -6.15 -3.08 15.02
CA ARG A 153 -4.83 -2.87 14.45
C ARG A 153 -4.88 -2.69 12.93
N PHE A 154 -3.93 -1.95 12.40
CA PHE A 154 -3.77 -1.86 10.95
C PHE A 154 -2.33 -2.11 10.53
N VAL A 155 -2.17 -2.49 9.26
CA VAL A 155 -0.90 -2.44 8.53
C VAL A 155 -1.16 -1.84 7.15
N ALA A 156 -0.36 -0.85 6.77
CA ALA A 156 -0.26 -0.34 5.42
C ALA A 156 1.08 -0.74 4.81
N PHE A 157 1.12 -1.04 3.52
CA PHE A 157 2.39 -1.19 2.81
C PHE A 157 2.45 -0.25 1.60
N ASP A 158 3.57 0.42 1.42
CA ASP A 158 3.75 1.42 0.38
C ASP A 158 5.19 1.43 -0.14
N PRO A 159 5.42 1.90 -1.40
CA PRO A 159 6.76 2.10 -1.93
C PRO A 159 7.55 3.10 -1.09
N ASN A 160 8.77 2.74 -0.71
CA ASN A 160 9.63 3.56 0.13
C ASN A 160 10.44 4.56 -0.69
N ARG A 161 10.24 5.85 -0.47
CA ARG A 161 10.98 6.94 -1.14
C ARG A 161 12.47 6.94 -0.85
N MET A 162 12.91 6.38 0.27
CA MET A 162 14.34 6.23 0.61
C MET A 162 15.04 5.20 -0.26
N ASN A 163 14.30 4.28 -0.91
CA ASN A 163 14.90 3.36 -1.87
C ASN A 163 15.32 4.12 -3.14
N PRO A 164 16.60 4.04 -3.57
CA PRO A 164 17.09 4.82 -4.70
C PRO A 164 16.37 4.51 -6.02
N PHE A 165 15.96 3.26 -6.25
CA PHE A 165 15.24 2.88 -7.47
C PHE A 165 13.79 3.39 -7.45
N MET A 166 13.10 3.29 -6.28
CA MET A 166 11.76 3.83 -6.13
C MET A 166 11.76 5.34 -6.31
N TRP A 167 12.71 6.04 -5.70
CA TRP A 167 12.86 7.48 -5.90
C TRP A 167 13.17 7.82 -7.36
N LEU A 168 14.16 7.13 -7.95
CA LEU A 168 14.63 7.43 -9.31
C LEU A 168 13.52 7.30 -10.34
N TYR A 169 12.73 6.22 -10.25
CA TYR A 169 11.75 5.85 -11.26
C TYR A 169 10.32 6.36 -10.98
N ARG A 170 9.93 6.47 -9.69
CA ARG A 170 8.55 6.75 -9.26
C ARG A 170 8.35 8.13 -8.64
N ASP A 171 9.41 8.86 -8.28
CA ASP A 171 9.27 10.17 -7.65
C ASP A 171 9.24 11.27 -8.70
N PRO A 172 8.20 12.14 -8.73
CA PRO A 172 8.11 13.24 -9.69
C PRO A 172 9.25 14.27 -9.59
N SER A 173 10.02 14.30 -8.51
CA SER A 173 11.19 15.15 -8.37
C SER A 173 12.44 14.60 -9.06
N SER A 174 12.41 13.34 -9.52
CA SER A 174 13.51 12.70 -10.22
C SER A 174 13.55 13.12 -11.70
N LEU A 175 14.77 13.29 -12.22
CA LEU A 175 14.99 13.52 -13.67
C LEU A 175 14.67 12.28 -14.53
N PHE A 176 14.58 11.09 -13.92
CA PHE A 176 14.26 9.83 -14.58
C PHE A 176 12.84 9.34 -14.28
N TYR A 177 12.00 10.22 -13.72
CA TYR A 177 10.60 9.90 -13.44
C TYR A 177 9.87 9.39 -14.68
N SER A 178 9.13 8.32 -14.51
CA SER A 178 8.26 7.76 -15.54
C SER A 178 6.80 7.79 -15.06
N SER A 179 5.96 8.46 -15.83
CA SER A 179 4.50 8.49 -15.60
C SER A 179 3.78 7.24 -16.15
N VAL A 180 4.52 6.32 -16.78
CA VAL A 180 3.94 5.09 -17.35
C VAL A 180 3.53 4.12 -16.24
N GLY A 181 2.24 3.79 -16.18
CA GLY A 181 1.69 2.87 -15.19
C GLY A 181 1.61 3.44 -13.78
N VAL A 182 1.54 4.77 -13.63
CA VAL A 182 1.32 5.46 -12.36
C VAL A 182 0.15 6.43 -12.49
N THR A 183 -0.59 6.63 -11.39
CA THR A 183 -1.65 7.63 -11.33
C THR A 183 -1.06 9.03 -11.06
N ALA A 184 -1.86 10.08 -11.27
CA ALA A 184 -1.41 11.46 -11.14
C ALA A 184 -0.92 11.83 -9.72
N ASN A 185 -1.40 11.12 -8.70
CA ASN A 185 -1.08 11.37 -7.29
C ASN A 185 -0.10 10.35 -6.71
N GLU A 186 0.19 9.27 -7.45
CA GLU A 186 1.06 8.19 -6.99
C GLU A 186 2.49 8.67 -6.80
N ARG A 187 3.03 8.46 -5.61
CA ARG A 187 4.43 8.75 -5.28
C ARG A 187 4.93 7.86 -4.16
N PRO A 188 6.22 7.47 -4.15
CA PRO A 188 6.79 6.78 -3.01
C PRO A 188 6.68 7.63 -1.74
N VAL A 189 6.48 6.98 -0.60
CA VAL A 189 6.28 7.65 0.69
C VAL A 189 7.53 7.63 1.57
N LEU A 190 7.62 8.60 2.48
CA LEU A 190 8.57 8.52 3.61
C LEU A 190 7.84 7.92 4.81
N ALA A 191 8.44 6.89 5.42
CA ALA A 191 7.86 6.21 6.60
C ALA A 191 7.41 7.19 7.69
N ARG A 192 8.24 8.21 7.98
CA ARG A 192 7.93 9.25 8.98
C ARG A 192 6.67 10.05 8.67
N GLU A 193 6.36 10.27 7.39
CA GLU A 193 5.18 11.04 6.97
C GLU A 193 3.91 10.23 7.17
N VAL A 194 3.91 8.96 6.75
CA VAL A 194 2.79 8.04 6.96
C VAL A 194 2.57 7.82 8.45
N THR A 195 3.64 7.52 9.21
CA THR A 195 3.57 7.40 10.68
C THR A 195 2.89 8.61 11.32
N ALA A 196 3.34 9.83 11.01
CA ALA A 196 2.79 11.04 11.60
C ALA A 196 1.30 11.28 11.25
N VAL A 197 0.85 10.86 10.07
CA VAL A 197 -0.58 10.96 9.68
C VAL A 197 -1.43 10.02 10.53
N PHE A 198 -1.03 8.77 10.67
CA PHE A 198 -1.78 7.79 11.47
C PHE A 198 -1.69 8.06 12.98
N GLU A 199 -0.57 8.59 13.48
CA GLU A 199 -0.46 9.07 14.87
C GLU A 199 -1.45 10.20 15.17
N ARG A 200 -1.59 11.17 14.25
CA ARG A 200 -2.59 12.25 14.39
C ARG A 200 -4.04 11.73 14.40
N ALA A 201 -4.30 10.61 13.74
CA ALA A 201 -5.61 9.95 13.79
C ALA A 201 -5.86 9.20 15.12
N GLY A 202 -4.86 9.04 15.99
CA GLY A 202 -4.98 8.44 17.32
C GLY A 202 -4.30 7.07 17.48
N PHE A 203 -3.63 6.55 16.45
CA PHE A 203 -2.92 5.28 16.54
C PHE A 203 -1.56 5.40 17.24
N LYS A 204 -1.13 4.32 17.90
CA LYS A 204 0.28 4.12 18.26
C LYS A 204 0.96 3.41 17.09
N VAL A 205 1.89 4.08 16.41
CA VAL A 205 2.42 3.65 15.10
C VAL A 205 3.89 3.27 15.17
N SER A 206 4.26 2.26 14.36
CA SER A 206 5.65 1.89 14.08
C SER A 206 5.82 1.57 12.61
N SER A 207 7.05 1.67 12.10
CA SER A 207 7.35 1.34 10.71
C SER A 207 8.48 0.32 10.61
N GLN A 208 8.31 -0.62 9.68
CA GLN A 208 9.34 -1.59 9.30
C GLN A 208 9.54 -1.54 7.80
N PHE A 209 10.69 -2.04 7.33
CA PHE A 209 11.02 -2.02 5.91
C PHE A 209 11.20 -3.44 5.39
N LEU A 210 10.68 -3.70 4.19
CA LEU A 210 10.66 -5.00 3.55
C LEU A 210 11.42 -4.96 2.21
N ALA A 211 12.29 -5.96 1.99
CA ALA A 211 12.99 -6.21 0.73
C ALA A 211 12.75 -7.64 0.25
N GLY A 212 13.21 -7.96 -0.93
CA GLY A 212 13.09 -9.30 -1.52
C GLY A 212 11.67 -9.61 -1.98
N LEU A 213 10.96 -8.61 -2.48
CA LEU A 213 9.68 -8.78 -3.16
C LEU A 213 9.90 -8.73 -4.67
N ALA A 214 10.03 -9.90 -5.29
CA ALA A 214 10.23 -9.98 -6.72
C ALA A 214 8.98 -9.51 -7.48
N TYR A 215 9.18 -8.57 -8.37
CA TYR A 215 8.18 -8.13 -9.33
C TYR A 215 8.12 -9.10 -10.51
N ARG A 216 6.91 -9.40 -10.96
CA ARG A 216 6.66 -10.10 -12.22
C ARG A 216 6.37 -9.15 -13.37
N TYR A 217 5.91 -7.92 -13.04
CA TYR A 217 5.45 -6.94 -13.99
C TYR A 217 5.76 -5.50 -13.56
N VAL A 218 6.08 -4.67 -14.53
CA VAL A 218 6.03 -3.20 -14.47
C VAL A 218 5.49 -2.67 -15.79
N ALA A 219 4.72 -1.59 -15.76
CA ALA A 219 4.06 -1.04 -16.95
C ALA A 219 5.05 -0.55 -18.02
N SER A 220 6.19 0.02 -17.62
CA SER A 220 7.21 0.46 -18.56
C SER A 220 7.91 -0.71 -19.25
N SER A 221 7.78 -0.80 -20.58
CA SER A 221 8.46 -1.81 -21.39
C SER A 221 10.00 -1.78 -21.23
N ARG A 222 10.58 -0.58 -21.11
CA ARG A 222 12.04 -0.42 -20.90
C ARG A 222 12.47 -0.93 -19.52
N ALA A 223 11.74 -0.59 -18.46
CA ALA A 223 12.04 -1.05 -17.12
C ALA A 223 11.79 -2.56 -16.95
N ARG A 224 10.87 -3.14 -17.72
CA ARG A 224 10.55 -4.58 -17.68
C ARG A 224 11.77 -5.44 -18.00
N HIS A 225 12.62 -5.04 -18.95
CA HIS A 225 13.86 -5.75 -19.27
C HIS A 225 14.90 -5.74 -18.13
N LEU A 226 14.82 -4.75 -17.23
CA LEU A 226 15.72 -4.62 -16.09
C LEU A 226 15.20 -5.32 -14.82
N LEU A 227 13.96 -5.82 -14.83
CA LEU A 227 13.35 -6.47 -13.65
C LEU A 227 14.18 -7.63 -13.06
N PRO A 228 14.77 -8.56 -13.85
CA PRO A 228 15.56 -9.63 -13.29
C PRO A 228 16.76 -9.11 -12.50
N ILE A 229 17.42 -8.07 -13.00
CA ILE A 229 18.56 -7.42 -12.32
C ILE A 229 18.08 -6.70 -11.06
N TYR A 230 16.98 -5.96 -11.16
CA TYR A 230 16.38 -5.29 -10.01
C TYR A 230 16.00 -6.28 -8.90
N ASN A 231 15.30 -7.36 -9.24
CA ASN A 231 14.89 -8.40 -8.29
C ASN A 231 16.11 -9.06 -7.60
N LEU A 232 17.22 -9.25 -8.32
CA LEU A 232 18.46 -9.77 -7.74
C LEU A 232 19.09 -8.76 -6.75
N ILE A 233 19.13 -7.47 -7.11
CA ILE A 233 19.64 -6.40 -6.24
C ILE A 233 18.75 -6.29 -4.98
N ASP A 234 17.44 -6.35 -5.13
CA ASP A 234 16.50 -6.28 -4.00
C ASP A 234 16.70 -7.48 -3.05
N ALA A 235 16.77 -8.69 -3.59
CA ALA A 235 16.98 -9.89 -2.78
C ALA A 235 18.37 -9.93 -2.12
N GLY A 236 19.41 -9.43 -2.77
CA GLY A 236 20.78 -9.43 -2.27
C GLY A 236 21.10 -8.18 -1.42
N VAL A 237 21.21 -7.04 -2.10
CA VAL A 237 21.75 -5.80 -1.48
C VAL A 237 20.79 -5.21 -0.45
N PHE A 238 19.51 -5.02 -0.81
CA PHE A 238 18.55 -4.39 0.11
C PHE A 238 18.10 -5.33 1.24
N SER A 239 18.41 -6.62 1.16
CA SER A 239 18.18 -7.55 2.27
C SER A 239 19.23 -7.44 3.38
N LEU A 240 20.39 -6.82 3.13
CA LEU A 240 21.42 -6.59 4.15
C LEU A 240 20.90 -5.69 5.28
N PRO A 241 21.24 -5.97 6.55
CA PRO A 241 20.80 -5.16 7.70
C PRO A 241 21.18 -3.67 7.60
N VAL A 242 22.36 -3.35 7.09
CA VAL A 242 22.84 -1.96 6.90
C VAL A 242 21.97 -1.19 5.90
N MET A 243 21.32 -1.87 4.98
CA MET A 243 20.42 -1.29 3.97
C MET A 243 18.96 -1.18 4.43
N ALA A 244 18.66 -1.48 5.68
CA ALA A 244 17.27 -1.62 6.16
C ALA A 244 16.36 -0.43 5.79
N ARG A 245 16.83 0.82 5.97
CA ARG A 245 16.08 2.04 5.63
C ARG A 245 15.88 2.27 4.13
N PHE A 246 16.69 1.60 3.30
CA PHE A 246 16.65 1.71 1.84
C PHE A 246 15.89 0.57 1.17
N ARG A 247 15.27 -0.33 1.93
CA ARG A 247 14.43 -1.40 1.38
C ARG A 247 13.27 -0.81 0.59
N PRO A 248 12.82 -1.48 -0.49
CA PRO A 248 11.81 -0.93 -1.43
C PRO A 248 10.46 -0.61 -0.83
N PHE A 249 10.06 -1.31 0.22
CA PHE A 249 8.75 -1.14 0.85
C PHE A 249 8.86 -0.77 2.31
N VAL A 250 7.95 0.12 2.72
CA VAL A 250 7.67 0.39 4.13
C VAL A 250 6.34 -0.25 4.51
N LEU A 251 6.33 -0.96 5.65
CA LEU A 251 5.14 -1.43 6.33
C LEU A 251 4.93 -0.52 7.55
N THR A 252 3.83 0.20 7.55
CA THR A 252 3.41 1.06 8.67
C THR A 252 2.33 0.34 9.43
N ALA A 253 2.59 0.00 10.69
CA ALA A 253 1.67 -0.72 11.55
C ALA A 253 1.24 0.14 12.73
N GLY A 254 -0.04 0.05 13.11
CA GLY A 254 -0.56 0.80 14.25
C GLY A 254 -1.61 0.05 15.05
N ALA A 255 -1.76 0.45 16.31
CA ALA A 255 -2.77 -0.05 17.24
C ALA A 255 -3.62 1.13 17.76
N LYS A 256 -4.93 0.93 17.80
CA LYS A 256 -5.93 1.85 18.36
C LYS A 256 -6.00 1.71 19.88
#